data_46238a3be183af5e80f8fca7154632dd
#
_entry.id   46238a3be183af5e80f8fca7154632dd
#
_cell.length_a   1.000
_cell.length_b   1.000
_cell.length_c   1.000
_cell.angle_alpha   90.00
_cell.angle_beta   90.00
_cell.angle_gamma   90.00
#
_symmetry.space_group_name_H-M   'P 1'
#
loop_
_entity.id
_entity.type
_entity.pdbx_description
1 polymer ?
#
loop_
_entity_poly.entity_id
_entity_poly.type
_entity_poly.pdbx_seq_one_letter_code
_entity_poly.pdbx_strand_id
1 'polypeptide(L)'
;MYQVKGKWALITGAARGIGYLTAKFMAEQGCNLILHSRSLAHTSRVLDEVRALGVCAHAVAADLNDLDAVQAMLKEIDGLGVQVDIVLNNAGLQIAYRNDYLKTPAEDYEISFRVNTIAPAMICYHFLPGMMARGSGRILNTTSGIALDVCQAGYSASKAALDKITIDLGSRVQGTDVMINLTDPGWCRTDLGGPHAPNAPESAIPGIVAGVFADDRRSGRFLGAQHFAGMSLEEAVKKVERDFPSPY
;
A
#
# COMPACT_ATOMS: atom_id res chain seq x y z
N MET A 1 14.32 11.07 9.94
CA MET A 1 13.69 10.20 8.90
C MET A 1 14.08 8.76 9.13
N TYR A 2 13.14 7.84 9.01
CA TYR A 2 13.37 6.41 9.10
C TYR A 2 14.25 5.91 7.96
N GLN A 3 15.27 5.13 8.30
CA GLN A 3 16.26 4.65 7.33
C GLN A 3 15.79 3.34 6.71
N VAL A 4 15.62 3.32 5.38
CA VAL A 4 15.13 2.14 4.65
C VAL A 4 16.24 1.34 3.95
N LYS A 5 17.44 1.88 3.85
CA LYS A 5 18.58 1.22 3.18
C LYS A 5 18.86 -0.14 3.81
N GLY A 6 18.86 -1.18 2.99
CA GLY A 6 19.07 -2.57 3.40
C GLY A 6 17.89 -3.25 4.09
N LYS A 7 16.81 -2.51 4.43
CA LYS A 7 15.55 -3.08 4.94
C LYS A 7 14.74 -3.72 3.83
N TRP A 8 13.82 -4.61 4.19
CA TRP A 8 12.96 -5.29 3.24
C TRP A 8 11.55 -4.71 3.24
N ALA A 9 11.05 -4.37 2.05
CA ALA A 9 9.69 -3.90 1.84
C ALA A 9 8.90 -4.90 0.98
N LEU A 10 7.75 -5.36 1.48
CA LEU A 10 6.73 -6.01 0.66
C LEU A 10 5.86 -4.95 -0.01
N ILE A 11 5.73 -5.01 -1.34
CA ILE A 11 4.87 -4.12 -2.12
C ILE A 11 3.87 -4.95 -2.89
N THR A 12 2.59 -4.85 -2.55
CA THR A 12 1.54 -5.53 -3.31
C THR A 12 1.15 -4.73 -4.55
N GLY A 13 0.84 -5.43 -5.67
CA GLY A 13 0.49 -4.78 -6.93
C GLY A 13 1.66 -4.02 -7.57
N ALA A 14 2.90 -4.54 -7.43
CA ALA A 14 4.13 -3.87 -7.84
C ALA A 14 4.40 -3.86 -9.35
N ALA A 15 3.59 -4.57 -10.15
CA ALA A 15 3.87 -4.81 -11.58
C ALA A 15 3.62 -3.59 -12.47
N ARG A 16 2.75 -2.65 -12.08
CA ARG A 16 2.33 -1.50 -12.88
C ARG A 16 1.80 -0.34 -12.03
N GLY A 17 1.55 0.81 -12.70
CA GLY A 17 0.94 2.00 -12.08
C GLY A 17 1.69 2.48 -10.85
N ILE A 18 0.95 2.86 -9.82
CA ILE A 18 1.51 3.40 -8.56
C ILE A 18 2.46 2.40 -7.89
N GLY A 19 2.12 1.10 -7.86
CA GLY A 19 2.98 0.08 -7.24
C GLY A 19 4.33 -0.07 -7.92
N TYR A 20 4.39 0.02 -9.25
CA TYR A 20 5.63 0.02 -10.01
C TYR A 20 6.50 1.25 -9.68
N LEU A 21 5.91 2.44 -9.66
CA LEU A 21 6.62 3.68 -9.31
C LEU A 21 7.11 3.64 -7.85
N THR A 22 6.28 3.11 -6.96
CA THR A 22 6.65 2.89 -5.55
C THR A 22 7.84 1.96 -5.42
N ALA A 23 7.85 0.83 -6.16
CA ALA A 23 8.95 -0.14 -6.13
C ALA A 23 10.26 0.49 -6.62
N LYS A 24 10.23 1.22 -7.72
CA LYS A 24 11.42 1.93 -8.21
C LYS A 24 11.94 2.96 -7.21
N PHE A 25 11.05 3.80 -6.69
CA PHE A 25 11.43 4.82 -5.72
C PHE A 25 12.04 4.21 -4.46
N MET A 26 11.45 3.15 -3.90
CA MET A 26 12.00 2.46 -2.71
C MET A 26 13.36 1.83 -2.99
N ALA A 27 13.56 1.24 -4.18
CA ALA A 27 14.87 0.71 -4.60
C ALA A 27 15.93 1.81 -4.74
N GLU A 28 15.58 2.98 -5.29
CA GLU A 28 16.47 4.17 -5.36
C GLU A 28 16.88 4.66 -3.97
N GLN A 29 16.07 4.43 -2.93
CA GLN A 29 16.41 4.69 -1.54
C GLN A 29 17.24 3.55 -0.89
N GLY A 30 17.61 2.51 -1.66
CA GLY A 30 18.40 1.37 -1.19
C GLY A 30 17.62 0.32 -0.41
N CYS A 31 16.30 0.31 -0.50
CA CYS A 31 15.43 -0.69 0.13
C CYS A 31 15.40 -1.98 -0.68
N ASN A 32 15.57 -3.14 -0.06
CA ASN A 32 15.35 -4.43 -0.68
C ASN A 32 13.86 -4.72 -0.81
N LEU A 33 13.44 -5.46 -1.84
CA LEU A 33 12.04 -5.54 -2.22
C LEU A 33 11.52 -6.98 -2.33
N ILE A 34 10.30 -7.18 -1.87
CA ILE A 34 9.45 -8.33 -2.22
C ILE A 34 8.31 -7.77 -3.06
N LEU A 35 8.29 -8.11 -4.34
CA LEU A 35 7.38 -7.58 -5.33
C LEU A 35 6.25 -8.57 -5.58
N HIS A 36 5.03 -8.19 -5.21
CA HIS A 36 3.88 -9.04 -5.43
C HIS A 36 3.06 -8.59 -6.63
N SER A 37 2.57 -9.58 -7.39
CA SER A 37 1.48 -9.44 -8.37
C SER A 37 0.69 -10.75 -8.50
N ARG A 38 -0.34 -10.76 -9.35
CA ARG A 38 -1.15 -11.98 -9.60
C ARG A 38 -0.39 -13.11 -10.28
N SER A 39 0.72 -12.80 -10.95
CA SER A 39 1.57 -13.77 -11.66
C SER A 39 3.01 -13.29 -11.64
N LEU A 40 3.97 -14.20 -11.45
CA LEU A 40 5.41 -13.88 -11.48
C LEU A 40 5.83 -13.20 -12.77
N ALA A 41 5.24 -13.59 -13.90
CA ALA A 41 5.54 -12.98 -15.21
C ALA A 41 5.26 -11.48 -15.24
N HIS A 42 4.28 -11.00 -14.47
CA HIS A 42 3.96 -9.57 -14.45
C HIS A 42 5.01 -8.73 -13.72
N THR A 43 5.79 -9.31 -12.82
CA THR A 43 6.82 -8.60 -12.05
C THR A 43 8.21 -8.70 -12.68
N SER A 44 8.42 -9.51 -13.73
CA SER A 44 9.76 -9.74 -14.31
C SER A 44 10.47 -8.44 -14.67
N ARG A 45 9.80 -7.55 -15.39
CA ARG A 45 10.36 -6.25 -15.77
C ARG A 45 10.79 -5.40 -14.56
N VAL A 46 9.90 -5.19 -13.60
CA VAL A 46 10.21 -4.35 -12.43
C VAL A 46 11.28 -5.01 -11.56
N LEU A 47 11.30 -6.35 -11.49
CA LEU A 47 12.31 -7.11 -10.75
C LEU A 47 13.72 -6.86 -11.32
N ASP A 48 13.86 -6.91 -12.64
CA ASP A 48 15.15 -6.64 -13.32
C ASP A 48 15.57 -5.17 -13.13
N GLU A 49 14.64 -4.23 -13.29
CA GLU A 49 14.90 -2.81 -13.12
C GLU A 49 15.36 -2.46 -11.71
N VAL A 50 14.72 -2.99 -10.66
CA VAL A 50 15.12 -2.68 -9.27
C VAL A 50 16.43 -3.37 -8.89
N ARG A 51 16.69 -4.58 -9.40
CA ARG A 51 17.98 -5.25 -9.21
C ARG A 51 19.14 -4.48 -9.87
N ALA A 52 18.90 -3.86 -11.01
CA ALA A 52 19.88 -3.00 -11.68
C ALA A 52 20.26 -1.75 -10.85
N LEU A 53 19.39 -1.35 -9.88
CA LEU A 53 19.71 -0.29 -8.91
C LEU A 53 20.56 -0.80 -7.73
N GLY A 54 20.94 -2.08 -7.71
CA GLY A 54 21.85 -2.66 -6.72
C GLY A 54 21.19 -3.15 -5.42
N VAL A 55 19.86 -3.26 -5.38
CA VAL A 55 19.13 -3.83 -4.24
C VAL A 55 18.80 -5.31 -4.46
N CYS A 56 18.64 -6.06 -3.38
CA CYS A 56 18.09 -7.41 -3.45
C CYS A 56 16.59 -7.35 -3.70
N ALA A 57 16.07 -8.24 -4.56
CA ALA A 57 14.64 -8.29 -4.81
C ALA A 57 14.17 -9.72 -5.10
N HIS A 58 12.99 -10.06 -4.56
CA HIS A 58 12.24 -11.29 -4.82
C HIS A 58 10.88 -10.96 -5.42
N ALA A 59 10.32 -11.88 -6.17
CA ALA A 59 8.96 -11.80 -6.67
C ALA A 59 8.12 -12.92 -6.06
N VAL A 60 6.89 -12.60 -5.69
CA VAL A 60 5.87 -13.55 -5.20
C VAL A 60 4.55 -13.33 -5.93
N ALA A 61 3.72 -14.36 -6.02
CA ALA A 61 2.46 -14.28 -6.74
C ALA A 61 1.29 -14.80 -5.91
N ALA A 62 0.19 -14.05 -5.95
CA ALA A 62 -1.12 -14.48 -5.43
C ALA A 62 -2.24 -13.69 -6.11
N ASP A 63 -3.39 -14.31 -6.36
CA ASP A 63 -4.60 -13.53 -6.57
C ASP A 63 -5.17 -13.13 -5.20
N LEU A 64 -5.25 -11.83 -4.93
CA LEU A 64 -5.75 -11.33 -3.64
C LEU A 64 -7.25 -11.60 -3.42
N ASN A 65 -7.96 -12.02 -4.46
CA ASN A 65 -9.34 -12.52 -4.33
C ASN A 65 -9.38 -13.96 -3.78
N ASP A 66 -8.30 -14.71 -3.90
CA ASP A 66 -8.12 -16.05 -3.33
C ASP A 66 -7.34 -15.96 -2.01
N LEU A 67 -8.06 -16.05 -0.88
CA LEU A 67 -7.46 -15.89 0.43
C LEU A 67 -6.52 -17.05 0.82
N ASP A 68 -6.72 -18.23 0.26
CA ASP A 68 -5.79 -19.36 0.44
C ASP A 68 -4.48 -19.11 -0.32
N ALA A 69 -4.56 -18.54 -1.52
CA ALA A 69 -3.37 -18.09 -2.27
C ALA A 69 -2.62 -16.97 -1.51
N VAL A 70 -3.34 -16.04 -0.88
CA VAL A 70 -2.71 -15.02 0.00
C VAL A 70 -1.96 -15.68 1.15
N GLN A 71 -2.56 -16.66 1.82
CA GLN A 71 -1.90 -17.36 2.92
C GLN A 71 -0.69 -18.18 2.47
N ALA A 72 -0.76 -18.80 1.29
CA ALA A 72 0.37 -19.51 0.68
C ALA A 72 1.53 -18.56 0.35
N MET A 73 1.23 -17.39 -0.23
CA MET A 73 2.21 -16.33 -0.49
C MET A 73 2.91 -15.86 0.79
N LEU A 74 2.16 -15.64 1.87
CA LEU A 74 2.76 -15.22 3.16
C LEU A 74 3.74 -16.27 3.69
N LYS A 75 3.40 -17.56 3.59
CA LYS A 75 4.32 -18.66 3.94
C LYS A 75 5.55 -18.72 3.02
N GLU A 76 5.38 -18.44 1.73
CA GLU A 76 6.50 -18.33 0.78
C GLU A 76 7.45 -17.21 1.20
N ILE A 77 6.91 -16.05 1.58
CA ILE A 77 7.70 -14.90 2.06
C ILE A 77 8.48 -15.27 3.33
N ASP A 78 7.87 -15.97 4.29
CA ASP A 78 8.56 -16.45 5.49
C ASP A 78 9.74 -17.39 5.12
N GLY A 79 9.55 -18.21 4.10
CA GLY A 79 10.58 -19.12 3.57
C GLY A 79 11.77 -18.42 2.90
N LEU A 80 11.68 -17.14 2.55
CA LEU A 80 12.80 -16.36 2.00
C LEU A 80 13.90 -16.09 3.05
N GLY A 81 13.61 -16.26 4.33
CA GLY A 81 14.58 -16.03 5.41
C GLY A 81 14.96 -14.55 5.58
N VAL A 82 14.14 -13.62 5.11
CA VAL A 82 14.35 -12.17 5.23
C VAL A 82 13.37 -11.56 6.23
N GLN A 83 13.81 -10.50 6.91
CA GLN A 83 12.94 -9.76 7.82
C GLN A 83 12.19 -8.68 7.05
N VAL A 84 10.86 -8.78 6.95
CA VAL A 84 10.03 -7.72 6.37
C VAL A 84 9.87 -6.58 7.39
N ASP A 85 10.43 -5.43 7.06
CA ASP A 85 10.40 -4.21 7.88
C ASP A 85 9.29 -3.26 7.46
N ILE A 86 8.89 -3.32 6.19
CA ILE A 86 7.98 -2.38 5.56
C ILE A 86 6.93 -3.17 4.77
N VAL A 87 5.67 -2.82 4.91
CA VAL A 87 4.57 -3.36 4.12
C VAL A 87 3.84 -2.21 3.43
N LEU A 88 3.75 -2.28 2.10
CA LEU A 88 3.01 -1.35 1.27
C LEU A 88 1.87 -2.13 0.58
N ASN A 89 0.70 -2.14 1.21
CA ASN A 89 -0.51 -2.73 0.65
C ASN A 89 -1.08 -1.78 -0.41
N ASN A 90 -0.47 -1.82 -1.61
CA ASN A 90 -0.83 -0.95 -2.71
C ASN A 90 -1.81 -1.58 -3.70
N ALA A 91 -1.85 -2.91 -3.81
CA ALA A 91 -2.78 -3.57 -4.71
C ALA A 91 -4.23 -3.16 -4.42
N GLY A 92 -4.99 -2.97 -5.47
CA GLY A 92 -6.41 -2.64 -5.37
C GLY A 92 -7.17 -3.07 -6.61
N LEU A 93 -8.47 -3.25 -6.42
CA LEU A 93 -9.43 -3.56 -7.48
C LEU A 93 -10.56 -2.53 -7.41
N GLN A 94 -10.91 -1.97 -8.56
CA GLN A 94 -12.11 -1.15 -8.74
C GLN A 94 -13.08 -1.93 -9.63
N ILE A 95 -14.31 -2.04 -9.18
CA ILE A 95 -15.40 -2.67 -9.94
C ILE A 95 -15.84 -1.78 -11.11
N ALA A 96 -16.58 -2.34 -12.06
CA ALA A 96 -17.21 -1.54 -13.09
C ALA A 96 -18.25 -0.57 -12.50
N TYR A 97 -18.42 0.59 -13.12
CA TYR A 97 -19.45 1.55 -12.74
C TYR A 97 -20.85 0.94 -12.94
N ARG A 98 -21.70 1.06 -11.91
CA ARG A 98 -23.10 0.56 -11.91
C ARG A 98 -24.05 1.74 -12.04
N ASN A 99 -24.37 2.17 -13.29
CA ASN A 99 -25.31 3.28 -13.51
C ASN A 99 -26.69 3.01 -12.87
N ASP A 100 -27.16 1.76 -12.91
CA ASP A 100 -28.34 1.32 -12.14
C ASP A 100 -27.87 0.79 -10.77
N TYR A 101 -27.47 1.69 -9.90
CA TYR A 101 -26.86 1.39 -8.60
C TYR A 101 -27.79 0.60 -7.66
N LEU A 102 -29.12 0.68 -7.85
CA LEU A 102 -30.09 -0.09 -7.06
C LEU A 102 -30.05 -1.59 -7.38
N LYS A 103 -29.40 -1.98 -8.48
CA LYS A 103 -29.16 -3.37 -8.88
C LYS A 103 -27.69 -3.81 -8.74
N THR A 104 -26.92 -3.13 -7.88
CA THR A 104 -25.54 -3.54 -7.61
C THR A 104 -25.51 -4.97 -7.06
N PRO A 105 -24.84 -5.92 -7.74
CA PRO A 105 -24.82 -7.32 -7.31
C PRO A 105 -23.94 -7.50 -6.06
N ALA A 106 -24.26 -8.51 -5.25
CA ALA A 106 -23.48 -8.82 -4.02
C ALA A 106 -22.02 -9.16 -4.34
N GLU A 107 -21.76 -9.76 -5.48
CA GLU A 107 -20.45 -10.16 -5.97
C GLU A 107 -19.49 -8.96 -6.10
N ASP A 108 -20.00 -7.77 -6.42
CA ASP A 108 -19.20 -6.53 -6.48
C ASP A 108 -18.64 -6.16 -5.10
N TYR A 109 -19.43 -6.38 -4.04
CA TYR A 109 -18.97 -6.22 -2.66
C TYR A 109 -17.98 -7.32 -2.27
N GLU A 110 -18.32 -8.58 -2.55
CA GLU A 110 -17.49 -9.72 -2.17
C GLU A 110 -16.06 -9.58 -2.72
N ILE A 111 -15.92 -9.36 -4.03
CA ILE A 111 -14.58 -9.21 -4.66
C ILE A 111 -13.87 -7.97 -4.17
N SER A 112 -14.59 -6.84 -4.01
CA SER A 112 -13.99 -5.60 -3.51
C SER A 112 -13.46 -5.77 -2.09
N PHE A 113 -14.24 -6.40 -1.19
CA PHE A 113 -13.80 -6.65 0.18
C PHE A 113 -12.66 -7.65 0.27
N ARG A 114 -12.68 -8.73 -0.52
CA ARG A 114 -11.57 -9.70 -0.53
C ARG A 114 -10.26 -9.02 -0.92
N VAL A 115 -10.24 -8.29 -2.04
CA VAL A 115 -9.01 -7.69 -2.58
C VAL A 115 -8.58 -6.43 -1.82
N ASN A 116 -9.51 -5.53 -1.49
CA ASN A 116 -9.17 -4.21 -0.96
C ASN A 116 -9.16 -4.14 0.57
N THR A 117 -9.72 -5.15 1.27
CA THR A 117 -9.89 -5.11 2.72
C THR A 117 -9.30 -6.35 3.39
N ILE A 118 -9.79 -7.55 3.02
CA ILE A 118 -9.45 -8.78 3.75
C ILE A 118 -8.00 -9.18 3.49
N ALA A 119 -7.56 -9.21 2.23
CA ALA A 119 -6.18 -9.55 1.90
C ALA A 119 -5.16 -8.58 2.52
N PRO A 120 -5.32 -7.23 2.43
CA PRO A 120 -4.47 -6.29 3.18
C PRO A 120 -4.50 -6.50 4.69
N ALA A 121 -5.66 -6.80 5.28
CA ALA A 121 -5.76 -7.11 6.71
C ALA A 121 -4.99 -8.37 7.08
N MET A 122 -5.11 -9.46 6.30
CA MET A 122 -4.32 -10.69 6.49
C MET A 122 -2.81 -10.40 6.46
N ILE A 123 -2.36 -9.59 5.50
CA ILE A 123 -0.95 -9.18 5.40
C ILE A 123 -0.53 -8.36 6.63
N CYS A 124 -1.36 -7.41 7.08
CA CYS A 124 -1.09 -6.65 8.30
C CYS A 124 -0.98 -7.56 9.53
N TYR A 125 -1.94 -8.47 9.74
CA TYR A 125 -1.94 -9.39 10.88
C TYR A 125 -0.77 -10.38 10.85
N HIS A 126 -0.26 -10.71 9.66
CA HIS A 126 0.91 -11.58 9.52
C HIS A 126 2.21 -10.89 9.97
N PHE A 127 2.47 -9.67 9.52
CA PHE A 127 3.73 -8.99 9.78
C PHE A 127 3.75 -8.15 11.07
N LEU A 128 2.61 -7.58 11.47
CA LEU A 128 2.53 -6.68 12.62
C LEU A 128 3.03 -7.29 13.93
N PRO A 129 2.74 -8.56 14.29
CA PRO A 129 3.26 -9.16 15.51
C PRO A 129 4.79 -9.20 15.56
N GLY A 130 5.45 -9.56 14.47
CA GLY A 130 6.90 -9.53 14.35
C GLY A 130 7.48 -8.11 14.46
N MET A 131 6.82 -7.11 13.83
CA MET A 131 7.18 -5.71 13.96
C MET A 131 7.06 -5.21 15.39
N MET A 132 5.98 -5.56 16.10
CA MET A 132 5.78 -5.21 17.51
C MET A 132 6.82 -5.86 18.42
N ALA A 133 7.14 -7.14 18.20
CA ALA A 133 8.12 -7.86 19.02
C ALA A 133 9.53 -7.26 18.92
N ARG A 134 9.93 -6.76 17.74
CA ARG A 134 11.24 -6.10 17.54
C ARG A 134 11.21 -4.59 17.78
N GLY A 135 10.02 -4.02 18.01
CA GLY A 135 9.83 -2.60 18.31
C GLY A 135 10.03 -1.67 17.11
N SER A 136 9.99 -2.16 15.86
CA SER A 136 10.14 -1.31 14.66
C SER A 136 9.43 -1.92 13.45
N GLY A 137 8.76 -1.10 12.66
CA GLY A 137 8.07 -1.49 11.43
C GLY A 137 7.25 -0.37 10.81
N ARG A 138 6.95 -0.48 9.52
CA ARG A 138 6.13 0.50 8.78
C ARG A 138 5.10 -0.25 7.93
N ILE A 139 3.84 0.14 8.06
CA ILE A 139 2.75 -0.36 7.21
C ILE A 139 2.02 0.82 6.61
N LEU A 140 1.88 0.85 5.28
CA LEU A 140 1.01 1.77 4.58
C LEU A 140 -0.05 0.99 3.80
N ASN A 141 -1.31 1.27 4.10
CA ASN A 141 -2.45 0.73 3.37
C ASN A 141 -2.96 1.76 2.37
N THR A 142 -2.96 1.41 1.08
CA THR A 142 -3.46 2.30 0.04
C THR A 142 -4.98 2.31 0.04
N THR A 143 -5.53 3.45 0.38
CA THR A 143 -6.97 3.73 0.42
C THR A 143 -7.41 4.60 -0.76
N SER A 144 -8.54 5.26 -0.63
CA SER A 144 -9.10 6.19 -1.60
C SER A 144 -9.95 7.25 -0.90
N GLY A 145 -9.81 8.49 -1.35
CA GLY A 145 -10.69 9.58 -0.95
C GLY A 145 -12.07 9.56 -1.62
N ILE A 146 -12.45 8.46 -2.28
CA ILE A 146 -13.77 8.33 -2.91
C ILE A 146 -14.89 8.51 -1.89
N ALA A 147 -15.81 9.40 -2.20
CA ALA A 147 -16.96 9.71 -1.35
C ALA A 147 -18.18 10.02 -2.22
N LEU A 148 -19.38 9.69 -1.70
CA LEU A 148 -20.67 10.02 -2.34
C LEU A 148 -20.85 9.43 -3.76
N ASP A 149 -20.17 8.33 -4.07
CA ASP A 149 -20.27 7.65 -5.37
C ASP A 149 -20.95 6.28 -5.21
N VAL A 150 -22.29 6.29 -5.34
CA VAL A 150 -23.10 5.09 -5.22
C VAL A 150 -22.89 4.09 -6.37
N CYS A 151 -22.36 4.55 -7.52
CA CYS A 151 -22.05 3.71 -8.67
C CYS A 151 -20.81 2.83 -8.46
N GLN A 152 -20.05 3.14 -7.42
CA GLN A 152 -18.84 2.42 -6.98
C GLN A 152 -18.97 1.88 -5.54
N ALA A 153 -20.18 1.55 -5.11
CA ALA A 153 -20.49 1.24 -3.71
C ALA A 153 -19.61 0.13 -3.11
N GLY A 154 -19.39 -0.99 -3.82
CA GLY A 154 -18.53 -2.08 -3.34
C GLY A 154 -17.08 -1.62 -3.14
N TYR A 155 -16.53 -0.87 -4.11
CA TYR A 155 -15.18 -0.32 -4.01
C TYR A 155 -15.07 0.68 -2.84
N SER A 156 -15.96 1.68 -2.81
CA SER A 156 -15.99 2.72 -1.78
C SER A 156 -16.10 2.13 -0.37
N ALA A 157 -17.05 1.20 -0.18
CA ALA A 157 -17.25 0.52 1.11
C ALA A 157 -16.02 -0.29 1.52
N SER A 158 -15.36 -0.99 0.59
CA SER A 158 -14.16 -1.77 0.89
C SER A 158 -12.98 -0.90 1.31
N LYS A 159 -12.81 0.29 0.71
CA LYS A 159 -11.76 1.24 1.12
C LYS A 159 -12.06 1.86 2.50
N ALA A 160 -13.30 2.23 2.78
CA ALA A 160 -13.72 2.68 4.10
C ALA A 160 -13.50 1.62 5.19
N ALA A 161 -13.74 0.34 4.88
CA ALA A 161 -13.46 -0.77 5.80
C ALA A 161 -11.94 -0.92 6.06
N LEU A 162 -11.10 -0.77 5.03
CA LEU A 162 -9.64 -0.76 5.19
C LEU A 162 -9.17 0.41 6.08
N ASP A 163 -9.78 1.59 5.91
CA ASP A 163 -9.48 2.77 6.72
C ASP A 163 -9.76 2.47 8.21
N LYS A 164 -10.92 1.91 8.50
CA LYS A 164 -11.30 1.55 9.87
C LYS A 164 -10.31 0.55 10.49
N ILE A 165 -9.96 -0.53 9.77
CA ILE A 165 -8.99 -1.53 10.24
C ILE A 165 -7.62 -0.88 10.50
N THR A 166 -7.16 -0.01 9.60
CA THR A 166 -5.86 0.67 9.71
C THR A 166 -5.82 1.58 10.94
N ILE A 167 -6.87 2.36 11.17
CA ILE A 167 -7.01 3.23 12.34
C ILE A 167 -7.02 2.40 13.62
N ASP A 168 -7.82 1.32 13.68
CA ASP A 168 -7.90 0.47 14.86
C ASP A 168 -6.56 -0.19 15.20
N LEU A 169 -5.86 -0.75 14.21
CA LEU A 169 -4.52 -1.31 14.42
C LEU A 169 -3.51 -0.22 14.83
N GLY A 170 -3.58 0.95 14.19
CA GLY A 170 -2.73 2.09 14.51
C GLY A 170 -2.85 2.54 15.97
N SER A 171 -4.06 2.48 16.55
CA SER A 171 -4.30 2.83 17.96
C SER A 171 -3.50 1.94 18.94
N ARG A 172 -3.22 0.68 18.54
CA ARG A 172 -2.49 -0.28 19.38
C ARG A 172 -0.97 -0.09 19.38
N VAL A 173 -0.46 0.60 18.37
CA VAL A 173 0.99 0.83 18.20
C VAL A 173 1.36 2.31 18.34
N GLN A 174 0.40 3.16 18.71
CA GLN A 174 0.61 4.59 18.89
C GLN A 174 1.74 4.89 19.89
N GLY A 175 2.64 5.80 19.52
CA GLY A 175 3.80 6.19 20.36
C GLY A 175 4.99 5.23 20.28
N THR A 176 4.87 4.13 19.55
CA THR A 176 5.99 3.19 19.28
C THR A 176 6.67 3.48 17.94
N ASP A 177 7.81 2.84 17.66
CA ASP A 177 8.42 2.89 16.32
C ASP A 177 7.82 1.87 15.33
N VAL A 178 6.67 1.29 15.65
CA VAL A 178 5.82 0.59 14.71
C VAL A 178 4.72 1.53 14.28
N MET A 179 4.68 1.88 12.99
CA MET A 179 3.70 2.84 12.47
C MET A 179 2.87 2.22 11.37
N ILE A 180 1.55 2.39 11.46
CA ILE A 180 0.59 1.96 10.45
C ILE A 180 -0.29 3.14 10.04
N ASN A 181 -0.30 3.48 8.74
CA ASN A 181 -1.01 4.64 8.21
C ASN A 181 -1.72 4.30 6.89
N LEU A 182 -2.61 5.19 6.49
CA LEU A 182 -3.28 5.19 5.20
C LEU A 182 -2.57 6.11 4.23
N THR A 183 -2.54 5.73 2.96
CA THR A 183 -2.09 6.60 1.88
C THR A 183 -3.06 6.54 0.70
N ASP A 184 -3.37 7.68 0.11
CA ASP A 184 -4.23 7.80 -1.06
C ASP A 184 -3.45 8.44 -2.21
N PRO A 185 -3.25 7.73 -3.34
CA PRO A 185 -2.54 8.29 -4.50
C PRO A 185 -3.30 9.45 -5.16
N GLY A 186 -4.57 9.62 -4.84
CA GLY A 186 -5.52 10.42 -5.62
C GLY A 186 -5.92 9.70 -6.91
N TRP A 187 -6.80 10.33 -7.69
CA TRP A 187 -7.24 9.75 -8.96
C TRP A 187 -6.18 9.97 -10.04
N CYS A 188 -5.38 8.91 -10.30
CA CYS A 188 -4.24 8.93 -11.21
C CYS A 188 -4.51 8.15 -12.51
N ARG A 189 -3.92 8.60 -13.62
CA ARG A 189 -3.96 7.94 -14.95
C ARG A 189 -3.18 6.63 -14.93
N THR A 190 -3.84 5.58 -14.48
CA THR A 190 -3.37 4.20 -14.45
C THR A 190 -4.43 3.31 -15.09
N ASP A 191 -4.14 2.01 -15.27
CA ASP A 191 -5.16 1.06 -15.74
C ASP A 191 -6.39 1.01 -14.82
N LEU A 192 -6.20 1.28 -13.52
CA LEU A 192 -7.31 1.33 -12.56
C LEU A 192 -8.08 2.64 -12.66
N GLY A 193 -7.38 3.79 -12.70
CA GLY A 193 -8.01 5.10 -12.69
C GLY A 193 -8.48 5.58 -14.06
N GLY A 194 -8.06 4.91 -15.14
CA GLY A 194 -8.43 5.24 -16.52
C GLY A 194 -7.69 6.48 -17.08
N PRO A 195 -7.86 6.72 -18.41
CA PRO A 195 -7.10 7.76 -19.11
C PRO A 195 -7.53 9.19 -18.78
N HIS A 196 -8.72 9.37 -18.22
CA HIS A 196 -9.32 10.68 -17.93
C HIS A 196 -9.04 11.16 -16.50
N ALA A 197 -8.30 10.41 -15.70
CA ALA A 197 -7.92 10.83 -14.36
C ALA A 197 -7.07 12.11 -14.41
N PRO A 198 -7.28 13.06 -13.48
CA PRO A 198 -6.62 14.38 -13.53
C PRO A 198 -5.12 14.31 -13.26
N ASN A 199 -4.67 13.34 -12.42
CA ASN A 199 -3.30 13.30 -11.94
C ASN A 199 -2.42 12.36 -12.79
N ALA A 200 -1.18 12.77 -13.05
CA ALA A 200 -0.15 11.87 -13.54
C ALA A 200 0.23 10.87 -12.43
N PRO A 201 0.50 9.59 -12.72
CA PRO A 201 0.89 8.64 -11.68
C PRO A 201 2.13 9.07 -10.90
N GLU A 202 3.08 9.71 -11.58
CA GLU A 202 4.33 10.21 -11.01
C GLU A 202 4.10 11.29 -9.95
N SER A 203 3.00 12.05 -10.03
CA SER A 203 2.66 13.08 -9.04
C SER A 203 2.35 12.52 -7.66
N ALA A 204 2.04 11.22 -7.57
CA ALA A 204 1.83 10.57 -6.28
C ALA A 204 3.15 10.29 -5.52
N ILE A 205 4.30 10.37 -6.19
CA ILE A 205 5.62 10.17 -5.57
C ILE A 205 6.23 11.53 -5.22
N PRO A 206 6.83 11.70 -4.02
CA PRO A 206 7.05 10.71 -2.95
C PRO A 206 5.88 10.54 -1.98
N GLY A 207 4.77 11.25 -2.17
CA GLY A 207 3.66 11.31 -1.22
C GLY A 207 3.14 9.94 -0.77
N ILE A 208 3.02 8.99 -1.72
CA ILE A 208 2.50 7.64 -1.46
C ILE A 208 3.37 6.86 -0.45
N VAL A 209 4.64 7.19 -0.33
CA VAL A 209 5.58 6.52 0.59
C VAL A 209 6.07 7.41 1.74
N ALA A 210 5.70 8.68 1.77
CA ALA A 210 6.21 9.64 2.77
C ALA A 210 5.98 9.16 4.21
N GLY A 211 4.87 8.47 4.47
CA GLY A 211 4.57 7.85 5.76
C GLY A 211 5.52 6.73 6.18
N VAL A 212 6.24 6.08 5.24
CA VAL A 212 7.29 5.09 5.57
C VAL A 212 8.48 5.79 6.22
N PHE A 213 8.86 6.96 5.69
CA PHE A 213 10.04 7.69 6.10
C PHE A 213 9.83 8.60 7.32
N ALA A 214 8.57 8.83 7.72
CA ALA A 214 8.26 9.55 8.95
C ALA A 214 8.79 8.80 10.18
N ASP A 215 9.20 9.56 11.20
CA ASP A 215 9.86 9.04 12.41
C ASP A 215 9.29 9.68 13.70
N ASP A 216 8.04 10.07 13.65
CA ASP A 216 7.32 10.78 14.71
C ASP A 216 6.44 9.90 15.58
N ARG A 217 6.44 8.57 15.35
CA ARG A 217 5.71 7.54 16.10
C ARG A 217 4.19 7.73 16.10
N ARG A 218 3.65 8.31 15.02
CA ARG A 218 2.22 8.55 14.85
C ARG A 218 1.61 7.58 13.84
N SER A 219 0.51 6.98 14.22
CA SER A 219 -0.23 6.00 13.42
C SER A 219 -1.66 6.47 13.12
N GLY A 220 -2.37 5.76 12.24
CA GLY A 220 -3.77 6.00 11.93
C GLY A 220 -4.05 7.20 11.02
N ARG A 221 -3.01 7.84 10.47
CA ARG A 221 -3.13 9.04 9.61
C ARG A 221 -3.60 8.68 8.21
N PHE A 222 -4.37 9.58 7.62
CA PHE A 222 -4.70 9.58 6.19
C PHE A 222 -3.78 10.56 5.45
N LEU A 223 -2.94 10.03 4.57
CA LEU A 223 -1.92 10.79 3.82
C LEU A 223 -2.32 10.86 2.33
N GLY A 224 -2.95 11.95 1.91
CA GLY A 224 -3.25 12.19 0.51
C GLY A 224 -1.98 12.54 -0.26
N ALA A 225 -1.52 11.67 -1.16
CA ALA A 225 -0.24 11.81 -1.85
C ALA A 225 -0.14 13.10 -2.69
N GLN A 226 -1.26 13.58 -3.23
CA GLN A 226 -1.29 14.80 -4.03
C GLN A 226 -0.95 16.07 -3.23
N HIS A 227 -1.03 16.04 -1.89
CA HIS A 227 -0.56 17.15 -1.04
C HIS A 227 0.98 17.30 -1.06
N PHE A 228 1.69 16.33 -1.61
CA PHE A 228 3.15 16.27 -1.67
C PHE A 228 3.68 16.32 -3.11
N ALA A 229 2.81 16.52 -4.10
CA ALA A 229 3.19 16.55 -5.51
C ALA A 229 4.29 17.60 -5.77
N GLY A 230 5.37 17.20 -6.44
CA GLY A 230 6.50 18.07 -6.75
C GLY A 230 7.48 18.35 -5.59
N MET A 231 7.23 17.80 -4.40
CA MET A 231 8.15 17.93 -3.27
C MET A 231 9.28 16.90 -3.35
N SER A 232 10.43 17.24 -2.75
CA SER A 232 11.43 16.23 -2.40
C SER A 232 10.93 15.31 -1.30
N LEU A 233 11.56 14.15 -1.12
CA LEU A 233 11.23 13.24 -0.04
C LEU A 233 11.36 13.91 1.34
N GLU A 234 12.41 14.69 1.54
CA GLU A 234 12.66 15.37 2.82
C GLU A 234 11.55 16.39 3.14
N GLU A 235 11.14 17.18 2.16
CA GLU A 235 10.01 18.13 2.31
C GLU A 235 8.71 17.42 2.61
N ALA A 236 8.43 16.31 1.89
CA ALA A 236 7.23 15.52 2.08
C ALA A 236 7.18 14.92 3.50
N VAL A 237 8.29 14.36 4.01
CA VAL A 237 8.36 13.81 5.36
C VAL A 237 8.17 14.89 6.42
N LYS A 238 8.85 16.03 6.31
CA LYS A 238 8.65 17.18 7.23
C LYS A 238 7.19 17.64 7.24
N LYS A 239 6.53 17.63 6.07
CA LYS A 239 5.11 17.98 5.96
C LYS A 239 4.21 16.92 6.62
N VAL A 240 4.49 15.61 6.44
CA VAL A 240 3.78 14.53 7.15
C VAL A 240 3.83 14.75 8.65
N GLU A 241 5.03 14.97 9.19
CA GLU A 241 5.24 15.11 10.64
C GLU A 241 4.61 16.38 11.22
N ARG A 242 4.53 17.45 10.44
CA ARG A 242 3.98 18.74 10.88
C ARG A 242 2.46 18.82 10.72
N ASP A 243 1.92 18.45 9.54
CA ASP A 243 0.57 18.83 9.10
C ASP A 243 -0.46 17.67 9.23
N PHE A 244 0.01 16.45 9.46
CA PHE A 244 -0.88 15.28 9.54
C PHE A 244 -0.86 14.68 10.96
N PRO A 245 -1.72 15.17 11.86
CA PRO A 245 -1.82 14.61 13.21
C PRO A 245 -2.40 13.19 13.18
N SER A 246 -2.13 12.44 14.24
CA SER A 246 -2.83 11.18 14.49
C SER A 246 -4.30 11.46 14.87
N PRO A 247 -5.25 10.57 14.55
CA PRO A 247 -6.64 10.70 14.95
C PRO A 247 -6.89 10.40 16.45
N TYR A 248 -5.85 10.05 17.20
CA TYR A 248 -5.92 9.69 18.63
C TYR A 248 -5.36 10.79 19.53
#